data_0bbf39d9e35baaddead33d35eccd8976
#
_entry.id   0bbf39d9e35baaddead33d35eccd8976
#
_cell.length_a   1.000
_cell.length_b   1.000
_cell.length_c   1.000
_cell.angle_alpha   90.00
_cell.angle_beta   90.00
_cell.angle_gamma   90.00
#
_symmetry.space_group_name_H-M   'P 1'
#
loop_
_entity.id
_entity.type
_entity.pdbx_description
1 polymer ?
#
loop_
_entity_poly.entity_id
_entity_poly.type
_entity_poly.pdbx_seq_one_letter_code
_entity_poly.pdbx_strand_id
1 'polypeptide(L)'
;MGFQKLAITDIDLSEHGPHVRRWLDKGFAGEMGYLHRNLEKRLNPDQLEPGTYRVITARMNYLPADTQPIEILENPNKGYISRYALGRDYHKVLRRRLATLAGEINALLVQEQPANYQFRAFTDSAPVLEKALAEKGGLGWMGKHTLILDK
;
A
#
# COMPACT_ATOMS: atom_id res chain seq x y z
N MET A 1 5.86 -16.09 3.45
CA MET A 1 6.09 -14.77 2.81
C MET A 1 6.28 -13.62 3.79
N GLY A 2 5.90 -13.75 5.06
CA GLY A 2 6.12 -12.75 6.12
C GLY A 2 5.08 -11.62 6.18
N PHE A 3 3.96 -11.74 5.48
CA PHE A 3 2.81 -10.87 5.70
C PHE A 3 2.05 -11.32 6.95
N GLN A 4 1.68 -10.37 7.82
CA GLN A 4 0.92 -10.65 9.04
C GLN A 4 -0.58 -10.57 8.81
N LYS A 5 -1.02 -9.77 7.83
CA LYS A 5 -2.42 -9.61 7.52
C LYS A 5 -2.62 -9.34 6.03
N LEU A 6 -3.68 -9.89 5.49
CA LEU A 6 -4.17 -9.63 4.13
C LEU A 6 -5.62 -9.17 4.22
N ALA A 7 -6.02 -8.32 3.28
CA ALA A 7 -7.41 -7.95 3.12
C ALA A 7 -7.76 -7.87 1.62
N ILE A 8 -9.00 -8.17 1.30
CA ILE A 8 -9.52 -8.11 -0.06
C ILE A 8 -10.65 -7.09 -0.07
N THR A 9 -10.62 -6.17 -1.03
CA THR A 9 -11.67 -5.17 -1.22
C THR A 9 -12.03 -5.03 -2.69
N ASP A 10 -13.19 -4.43 -2.97
CA ASP A 10 -13.51 -3.94 -4.31
C ASP A 10 -12.67 -2.69 -4.65
N ILE A 11 -12.87 -2.16 -5.84
CA ILE A 11 -12.12 -1.02 -6.38
C ILE A 11 -12.84 0.33 -6.23
N ASP A 12 -14.01 0.36 -5.61
CA ASP A 12 -14.80 1.59 -5.47
C ASP A 12 -14.15 2.54 -4.46
N LEU A 13 -13.68 3.68 -4.95
CA LEU A 13 -13.07 4.78 -4.21
C LEU A 13 -13.90 6.07 -4.34
N SER A 14 -15.19 5.97 -4.70
CA SER A 14 -16.08 7.12 -4.92
C SER A 14 -16.15 8.07 -3.72
N GLU A 15 -16.11 7.55 -2.50
CA GLU A 15 -16.10 8.36 -1.26
C GLU A 15 -14.80 9.18 -1.11
N HIS A 16 -13.68 8.68 -1.59
CA HIS A 16 -12.38 9.33 -1.48
C HIS A 16 -12.16 10.41 -2.56
N GLY A 17 -12.75 10.25 -3.73
CA GLY A 17 -12.57 11.14 -4.88
C GLY A 17 -12.77 12.63 -4.57
N PRO A 18 -13.91 13.05 -3.99
CA PRO A 18 -14.17 14.44 -3.65
C PRO A 18 -13.15 15.04 -2.67
N HIS A 19 -12.65 14.23 -1.72
CA HIS A 19 -11.64 14.68 -0.75
C HIS A 19 -10.28 14.92 -1.41
N VAL A 20 -9.84 13.99 -2.26
CA VAL A 20 -8.57 14.12 -3.00
C VAL A 20 -8.59 15.31 -3.94
N ARG A 21 -9.69 15.51 -4.71
CA ARG A 21 -9.85 16.64 -5.62
C ARG A 21 -9.79 17.97 -4.85
N ARG A 22 -10.57 18.11 -3.77
CA ARG A 22 -10.55 19.31 -2.92
C ARG A 22 -9.17 19.59 -2.34
N TRP A 23 -8.43 18.57 -1.96
CA TRP A 23 -7.06 18.69 -1.45
C TRP A 23 -6.11 19.23 -2.52
N LEU A 24 -6.23 18.73 -3.75
CA LEU A 24 -5.47 19.20 -4.91
C LEU A 24 -5.84 20.65 -5.29
N ASP A 25 -7.14 20.97 -5.33
CA ASP A 25 -7.66 22.31 -5.67
C ASP A 25 -7.17 23.37 -4.69
N LYS A 26 -6.95 23.01 -3.43
CA LYS A 26 -6.37 23.88 -2.41
C LYS A 26 -4.85 24.05 -2.52
N GLY A 27 -4.21 23.45 -3.51
CA GLY A 27 -2.77 23.53 -3.72
C GLY A 27 -1.93 22.78 -2.68
N PHE A 28 -2.53 21.90 -1.89
CA PHE A 28 -1.82 21.17 -0.83
C PHE A 28 -0.80 20.15 -1.37
N ALA A 29 -0.86 19.84 -2.67
CA ALA A 29 0.14 19.04 -3.35
C ALA A 29 1.49 19.76 -3.52
N GLY A 30 1.52 21.11 -3.38
CA GLY A 30 2.73 21.89 -3.60
C GLY A 30 3.31 21.60 -5.01
N GLU A 31 4.60 21.33 -5.09
CA GLU A 31 5.30 21.05 -6.34
C GLU A 31 5.13 19.61 -6.86
N MET A 32 4.37 18.75 -6.16
CA MET A 32 4.16 17.36 -6.54
C MET A 32 3.17 17.19 -7.71
N GLY A 33 3.51 17.75 -8.86
CA GLY A 33 2.65 17.75 -10.06
C GLY A 33 2.23 16.36 -10.57
N TYR A 34 2.94 15.29 -10.18
CA TYR A 34 2.57 13.91 -10.51
C TYR A 34 1.25 13.47 -9.85
N LEU A 35 0.83 14.12 -8.77
CA LEU A 35 -0.45 13.84 -8.11
C LEU A 35 -1.63 14.28 -9.00
N HIS A 36 -1.50 15.41 -9.67
CA HIS A 36 -2.50 15.90 -10.62
C HIS A 36 -2.57 15.03 -11.89
N ARG A 37 -1.40 14.69 -12.47
CA ARG A 37 -1.34 13.97 -13.75
C ARG A 37 -1.98 12.59 -13.77
N ASN A 38 -2.00 11.91 -12.65
CA ASN A 38 -2.49 10.53 -12.55
C ASN A 38 -3.70 10.39 -11.63
N LEU A 39 -4.46 11.47 -11.45
CA LEU A 39 -5.59 11.51 -10.52
C LEU A 39 -6.63 10.44 -10.86
N GLU A 40 -7.05 10.33 -12.11
CA GLU A 40 -8.09 9.38 -12.52
C GLU A 40 -7.65 7.93 -12.33
N LYS A 41 -6.41 7.59 -12.66
CA LYS A 41 -5.86 6.25 -12.38
C LYS A 41 -5.79 5.95 -10.90
N ARG A 42 -5.58 6.98 -10.08
CA ARG A 42 -5.49 6.89 -8.63
C ARG A 42 -6.85 6.62 -8.00
N LEU A 43 -7.91 7.22 -8.56
CA LEU A 43 -9.28 7.05 -8.11
C LEU A 43 -9.97 5.82 -8.72
N ASN A 44 -9.47 5.33 -9.83
CA ASN A 44 -10.07 4.22 -10.59
C ASN A 44 -9.00 3.16 -10.90
N PRO A 45 -8.80 2.18 -10.02
CA PRO A 45 -7.81 1.11 -10.23
C PRO A 45 -7.94 0.37 -11.57
N ASP A 46 -9.16 0.26 -12.13
CA ASP A 46 -9.42 -0.32 -13.44
C ASP A 46 -8.77 0.48 -14.60
N GLN A 47 -8.60 1.80 -14.45
CA GLN A 47 -7.87 2.62 -15.44
C GLN A 47 -6.34 2.42 -15.36
N LEU A 48 -5.85 1.94 -14.23
CA LEU A 48 -4.42 1.61 -14.07
C LEU A 48 -4.11 0.21 -14.60
N GLU A 49 -4.98 -0.74 -14.31
CA GLU A 49 -4.91 -2.13 -14.75
C GLU A 49 -6.30 -2.55 -15.22
N PRO A 50 -6.58 -2.52 -16.53
CA PRO A 50 -7.89 -2.85 -17.09
C PRO A 50 -8.40 -4.24 -16.68
N GLY A 51 -9.65 -4.33 -16.28
CA GLY A 51 -10.26 -5.57 -15.79
C GLY A 51 -10.06 -5.83 -14.30
N THR A 52 -9.45 -4.88 -13.57
CA THR A 52 -9.32 -4.99 -12.11
C THR A 52 -10.71 -4.89 -11.46
N TYR A 53 -11.09 -5.88 -10.67
CA TYR A 53 -12.33 -5.87 -9.91
C TYR A 53 -12.13 -6.14 -8.40
N ARG A 54 -10.92 -6.54 -8.00
CA ARG A 54 -10.54 -6.72 -6.60
C ARG A 54 -9.13 -6.25 -6.35
N VAL A 55 -8.89 -5.75 -5.16
CA VAL A 55 -7.56 -5.39 -4.67
C VAL A 55 -7.25 -6.21 -3.41
N ILE A 56 -6.09 -6.83 -3.41
CA ILE A 56 -5.54 -7.53 -2.25
C ILE A 56 -4.50 -6.62 -1.63
N THR A 57 -4.74 -6.17 -0.42
CA THR A 57 -3.80 -5.39 0.37
C THR A 57 -3.10 -6.27 1.38
N ALA A 58 -1.81 -6.03 1.61
CA ALA A 58 -0.98 -6.83 2.50
C ALA A 58 -0.21 -5.94 3.48
N ARG A 59 -0.14 -6.36 4.73
CA ARG A 59 0.66 -5.72 5.77
C ARG A 59 1.85 -6.58 6.14
N MET A 60 3.00 -5.95 6.27
CA MET A 60 4.22 -6.57 6.76
C MET A 60 4.84 -5.73 7.87
N ASN A 61 5.08 -6.35 9.03
CA ASN A 61 5.79 -5.69 10.12
C ASN A 61 7.28 -5.55 9.76
N TYR A 62 7.85 -4.40 10.10
CA TYR A 62 9.26 -4.08 9.85
C TYR A 62 10.01 -3.69 11.13
N LEU A 63 9.34 -3.70 12.29
CA LEU A 63 9.95 -3.39 13.58
C LEU A 63 10.30 -4.71 14.29
N PRO A 64 11.59 -5.06 14.46
CA PRO A 64 12.00 -6.20 15.25
C PRO A 64 11.62 -6.04 16.72
N ALA A 65 11.33 -7.14 17.40
CA ALA A 65 10.89 -7.14 18.80
C ALA A 65 11.95 -6.60 19.78
N ASP A 66 13.21 -6.75 19.44
CA ASP A 66 14.38 -6.32 20.26
C ASP A 66 14.80 -4.87 20.01
N THR A 67 14.02 -4.11 19.26
CA THR A 67 14.34 -2.74 18.90
C THR A 67 14.12 -1.79 20.08
N GLN A 68 15.14 -0.96 20.40
CA GLN A 68 15.12 0.04 21.47
C GLN A 68 15.11 1.48 20.88
N PRO A 69 14.00 1.94 20.25
CA PRO A 69 13.99 3.24 19.58
C PRO A 69 14.17 4.42 20.52
N ILE A 70 13.60 4.37 21.71
CA ILE A 70 13.69 5.45 22.71
C ILE A 70 15.13 5.59 23.20
N GLU A 71 15.78 4.50 23.56
CA GLU A 71 17.18 4.51 23.98
C GLU A 71 18.11 5.12 22.94
N ILE A 72 17.85 4.84 21.64
CA ILE A 72 18.64 5.41 20.55
C ILE A 72 18.38 6.91 20.41
N LEU A 73 17.13 7.35 20.53
CA LEU A 73 16.73 8.76 20.43
C LEU A 73 17.30 9.60 21.58
N GLU A 74 17.40 9.04 22.76
CA GLU A 74 17.94 9.70 23.95
C GLU A 74 19.48 9.74 23.98
N ASN A 75 20.15 8.97 23.13
CA ASN A 75 21.60 8.92 23.09
C ASN A 75 22.19 10.03 22.21
N PRO A 76 22.88 11.05 22.78
CA PRO A 76 23.39 12.19 22.02
C PRO A 76 24.51 11.83 21.02
N ASN A 77 25.09 10.64 21.12
CA ASN A 77 26.15 10.16 20.23
C ASN A 77 25.63 9.26 19.11
N LYS A 78 24.30 9.05 19.00
CA LYS A 78 23.70 8.20 17.97
C LYS A 78 22.75 9.00 17.11
N GLY A 79 22.78 8.77 15.78
CA GLY A 79 21.73 9.21 14.86
C GLY A 79 20.59 8.20 14.84
N TYR A 80 19.35 8.69 14.70
CA TYR A 80 18.18 7.84 14.52
C TYR A 80 17.80 7.75 13.04
N ILE A 81 17.75 6.55 12.50
CA ILE A 81 17.30 6.27 11.15
C ILE A 81 15.95 5.54 11.25
N SER A 82 14.96 6.02 10.49
CA SER A 82 13.64 5.39 10.42
C SER A 82 13.75 3.90 10.10
N ARG A 83 13.06 3.08 10.87
CA ARG A 83 13.21 1.61 10.83
C ARG A 83 12.88 1.01 9.46
N TYR A 84 11.90 1.57 8.75
CA TYR A 84 11.56 1.11 7.40
C TYR A 84 12.69 1.31 6.39
N ALA A 85 13.60 2.26 6.65
CA ALA A 85 14.72 2.58 5.77
C ALA A 85 15.95 1.70 6.01
N LEU A 86 15.96 0.88 7.05
CA LEU A 86 17.07 0.00 7.37
C LEU A 86 17.04 -1.28 6.53
N GLY A 87 18.22 -1.75 6.15
CA GLY A 87 18.39 -3.01 5.45
C GLY A 87 18.18 -2.90 3.94
N ARG A 88 17.45 -3.86 3.38
CA ARG A 88 17.18 -3.90 1.93
C ARG A 88 16.08 -2.94 1.55
N ASP A 89 16.15 -2.40 0.33
CA ASP A 89 15.09 -1.62 -0.27
C ASP A 89 13.74 -2.36 -0.18
N TYR A 90 12.84 -1.87 0.67
CA TYR A 90 11.56 -2.52 0.95
C TYR A 90 10.66 -2.54 -0.29
N HIS A 91 10.78 -1.60 -1.21
CA HIS A 91 10.01 -1.62 -2.46
C HIS A 91 10.29 -2.90 -3.26
N LYS A 92 11.56 -3.29 -3.36
CA LYS A 92 11.97 -4.52 -4.05
C LYS A 92 11.55 -5.76 -3.28
N VAL A 93 11.72 -5.74 -1.95
CA VAL A 93 11.37 -6.88 -1.08
C VAL A 93 9.87 -7.15 -1.12
N LEU A 94 9.04 -6.13 -0.90
CA LEU A 94 7.59 -6.27 -0.88
C LEU A 94 7.04 -6.65 -2.25
N ARG A 95 7.48 -5.98 -3.32
CA ARG A 95 7.05 -6.32 -4.68
C ARG A 95 7.33 -7.77 -5.04
N ARG A 96 8.51 -8.28 -4.70
CA ARG A 96 8.84 -9.69 -4.94
C ARG A 96 7.94 -10.63 -4.15
N ARG A 97 7.69 -10.35 -2.87
CA ARG A 97 6.82 -11.16 -2.00
C ARG A 97 5.37 -11.12 -2.47
N LEU A 98 4.87 -9.96 -2.89
CA LEU A 98 3.53 -9.82 -3.46
C LEU A 98 3.39 -10.57 -4.79
N ALA A 99 4.41 -10.55 -5.65
CA ALA A 99 4.41 -11.33 -6.88
C ALA A 99 4.38 -12.85 -6.59
N THR A 100 5.11 -13.31 -5.59
CA THR A 100 5.07 -14.72 -5.14
C THR A 100 3.66 -15.07 -4.62
N LEU A 101 3.07 -14.22 -3.77
CA LEU A 101 1.71 -14.39 -3.26
C LEU A 101 0.69 -14.48 -4.41
N ALA A 102 0.80 -13.57 -5.37
CA ALA A 102 -0.07 -13.57 -6.55
C ALA A 102 0.03 -14.88 -7.35
N GLY A 103 1.24 -15.41 -7.51
CA GLY A 103 1.46 -16.71 -8.16
C GLY A 103 0.81 -17.88 -7.42
N GLU A 104 0.89 -17.90 -6.10
CA GLU A 104 0.24 -18.93 -5.27
C GLU A 104 -1.30 -18.83 -5.34
N ILE A 105 -1.83 -17.61 -5.26
CA ILE A 105 -3.27 -17.37 -5.40
C ILE A 105 -3.74 -17.79 -6.80
N ASN A 106 -3.01 -17.43 -7.84
CA ASN A 106 -3.34 -17.83 -9.21
C ASN A 106 -3.40 -19.35 -9.36
N ALA A 107 -2.42 -20.07 -8.81
CA ALA A 107 -2.38 -21.52 -8.87
C ALA A 107 -3.62 -22.15 -8.21
N LEU A 108 -4.07 -21.62 -7.07
CA LEU A 108 -5.26 -22.09 -6.38
C LEU A 108 -6.54 -21.76 -7.20
N LEU A 109 -6.66 -20.55 -7.70
CA LEU A 109 -7.84 -20.13 -8.46
C LEU A 109 -8.00 -20.93 -9.76
N VAL A 110 -6.92 -21.20 -10.48
CA VAL A 110 -6.96 -21.99 -11.72
C VAL A 110 -7.36 -23.45 -11.46
N GLN A 111 -7.04 -24.01 -10.28
CA GLN A 111 -7.50 -25.35 -9.88
C GLN A 111 -8.99 -25.38 -9.63
N GLU A 112 -9.56 -24.34 -8.99
CA GLU A 112 -10.97 -24.26 -8.67
C GLU A 112 -11.81 -23.88 -9.92
N GLN A 113 -11.32 -22.93 -10.69
CA GLN A 113 -11.99 -22.41 -11.87
C GLN A 113 -10.96 -22.04 -12.95
N PRO A 114 -10.81 -22.87 -14.00
CA PRO A 114 -9.91 -22.59 -15.09
C PRO A 114 -10.22 -21.29 -15.80
N ALA A 115 -9.40 -20.26 -15.58
CA ALA A 115 -9.50 -18.95 -16.22
C ALA A 115 -8.11 -18.29 -16.28
N ASN A 116 -7.99 -17.26 -17.11
CA ASN A 116 -6.75 -16.46 -17.18
C ASN A 116 -6.83 -15.31 -16.18
N TYR A 117 -6.37 -15.53 -14.95
CA TYR A 117 -6.28 -14.50 -13.94
C TYR A 117 -4.98 -13.69 -14.11
N GLN A 118 -5.08 -12.38 -14.03
CA GLN A 118 -3.95 -11.48 -14.09
C GLN A 118 -3.77 -10.77 -12.75
N PHE A 119 -2.51 -10.62 -12.33
CA PHE A 119 -2.15 -9.94 -11.10
C PHE A 119 -1.02 -8.95 -11.35
N ARG A 120 -1.09 -7.79 -10.70
CA ARG A 120 -0.02 -6.81 -10.71
C ARG A 120 0.29 -6.32 -9.31
N ALA A 121 1.55 -6.45 -8.90
CA ALA A 121 2.01 -6.06 -7.58
C ALA A 121 2.53 -4.62 -7.57
N PHE A 122 2.06 -3.82 -6.63
CA PHE A 122 2.48 -2.45 -6.40
C PHE A 122 3.06 -2.28 -4.99
N THR A 123 3.96 -1.33 -4.84
CA THR A 123 4.49 -0.87 -3.56
C THR A 123 4.96 0.58 -3.75
N ASP A 124 4.23 1.56 -3.28
CA ASP A 124 4.48 3.01 -3.32
C ASP A 124 4.73 3.62 -4.71
N SER A 125 5.00 2.82 -5.73
CA SER A 125 5.48 3.27 -7.04
C SER A 125 4.41 3.47 -8.11
N ALA A 126 3.13 3.30 -7.77
CA ALA A 126 2.01 3.42 -8.70
C ALA A 126 0.99 4.50 -8.24
N PRO A 127 0.20 5.05 -9.16
CA PRO A 127 -0.89 5.94 -8.80
C PRO A 127 -2.08 5.15 -8.22
N VAL A 128 -1.93 4.66 -7.00
CA VAL A 128 -2.92 3.90 -6.24
C VAL A 128 -3.14 4.58 -4.89
N LEU A 129 -4.38 4.65 -4.43
CA LEU A 129 -4.71 5.07 -3.07
C LEU A 129 -4.58 3.87 -2.12
N GLU A 130 -3.36 3.38 -1.92
CA GLU A 130 -3.08 2.16 -1.16
C GLU A 130 -3.67 2.19 0.24
N LYS A 131 -3.57 3.33 0.94
CA LYS A 131 -4.09 3.46 2.29
C LYS A 131 -5.62 3.43 2.35
N ALA A 132 -6.30 4.07 1.41
CA ALA A 132 -7.76 4.03 1.32
C ALA A 132 -8.26 2.61 1.05
N LEU A 133 -7.61 1.89 0.15
CA LEU A 133 -7.93 0.48 -0.13
C LEU A 133 -7.61 -0.43 1.06
N ALA A 134 -6.52 -0.17 1.79
CA ALA A 134 -6.17 -0.91 2.99
C ALA A 134 -7.19 -0.70 4.12
N GLU A 135 -7.63 0.54 4.35
CA GLU A 135 -8.68 0.88 5.31
C GLU A 135 -10.01 0.24 4.94
N LYS A 136 -10.44 0.39 3.67
CA LYS A 136 -11.65 -0.23 3.14
C LYS A 136 -11.65 -1.76 3.28
N GLY A 137 -10.50 -2.38 3.07
CA GLY A 137 -10.31 -3.82 3.27
C GLY A 137 -10.22 -4.27 4.73
N GLY A 138 -10.19 -3.34 5.68
CA GLY A 138 -10.11 -3.65 7.12
C GLY A 138 -8.72 -4.03 7.61
N LEU A 139 -7.65 -3.59 6.93
CA LEU A 139 -6.28 -3.75 7.46
C LEU A 139 -6.02 -2.88 8.68
N GLY A 140 -6.74 -1.77 8.81
CA GLY A 140 -6.60 -0.82 9.89
C GLY A 140 -7.41 0.45 9.58
N TRP A 141 -7.11 1.55 10.24
CA TRP A 141 -7.73 2.86 9.99
C TRP A 141 -6.68 3.93 9.72
N MET A 142 -7.04 4.95 8.96
CA MET A 142 -6.12 6.03 8.63
C MET A 142 -6.00 7.02 9.78
N GLY A 143 -4.80 7.11 10.38
CA GLY A 143 -4.47 8.10 11.39
C GLY A 143 -4.36 9.52 10.80
N LYS A 144 -4.44 10.55 11.67
CA LYS A 144 -4.26 11.96 11.27
C LYS A 144 -2.89 12.24 10.61
N HIS A 145 -1.88 11.45 10.92
CA HIS A 145 -0.55 11.49 10.28
C HIS A 145 -0.50 10.74 8.93
N THR A 146 -1.65 10.34 8.39
CA THR A 146 -1.83 9.65 7.10
C THR A 146 -1.26 8.23 6.99
N LEU A 147 -0.86 7.60 8.09
CA LEU A 147 -0.46 6.20 8.11
C LEU A 147 -1.62 5.30 8.56
N ILE A 148 -1.62 4.06 8.09
CA ILE A 148 -2.57 3.05 8.55
C ILE A 148 -2.14 2.57 9.95
N LEU A 149 -3.05 2.68 10.90
CA LEU A 149 -2.93 2.14 12.24
C LEU A 149 -3.68 0.81 12.33
N ASP A 150 -3.12 -0.15 13.04
CA ASP A 150 -3.71 -1.46 13.29
C ASP A 150 -3.52 -1.82 14.76
N LYS A 151 -4.35 -2.72 15.28
CA LYS A 151 -4.27 -3.23 16.65
C LYS A 151 -3.22 -4.31 16.79
#